data_57778795d078e7115ae6cfb0355dd5c6
#
_entry.id   57778795d078e7115ae6cfb0355dd5c6
#
_cell.length_a   1.000
_cell.length_b   1.000
_cell.length_c   1.000
_cell.angle_alpha   90.00
_cell.angle_beta   90.00
_cell.angle_gamma   90.00
#
_symmetry.space_group_name_H-M   'P 1'
#
loop_
_entity.id
_entity.type
_entity.pdbx_description
1 polymer ?
#
loop_
_entity_poly.entity_id
_entity_poly.type
_entity_poly.pdbx_seq_one_letter_code
_entity_poly.pdbx_strand_id
1 'polypeptide(L)'
;MLRSLSRWTFLFACGTLLASVPLLSAEAQEPKVTFKEKDGGLAVMVGTEPFTFLHNGPEWAKPFLAPVHAPGGATVTRMIGDPEDKDHPHHKGIWFSVDEVNGIKFWAEAGKIVNVKVEAIEGDPAQIKLKNHWLGTDELPVVIETTTISFFPSRLIIYDATFTAAKPMVEFEDTKEGLFGIRVATTMREKVGGIVSNAEGKKGTKECWGQPSKWVDYTGLVDGKNYGAAIMDHPANFRPSRYHVRDYGLFSISPFGEGAYQNDKEKAQPVKLEAGKSLRLRYGLYIHAGDATDGKVSTAYEQFLKATK
;
A
#
# COMPACT_ATOMS: atom_id res chain seq x y z
N MET A 1 -96.02 26.04 -33.95
CA MET A 1 -95.20 25.16 -34.80
C MET A 1 -93.75 25.67 -34.70
N LEU A 2 -92.95 25.10 -33.91
CA LEU A 2 -91.51 25.47 -33.83
C LEU A 2 -90.75 24.13 -33.59
N ARG A 3 -89.92 23.78 -34.57
CA ARG A 3 -89.06 22.56 -34.54
C ARG A 3 -87.77 22.87 -33.79
N SER A 4 -87.50 22.08 -32.76
CA SER A 4 -86.26 22.02 -31.99
C SER A 4 -85.18 21.29 -32.85
N LEU A 5 -84.03 21.93 -33.02
CA LEU A 5 -82.82 21.36 -33.58
C LEU A 5 -81.86 21.00 -32.45
N SER A 6 -81.67 19.70 -32.19
CA SER A 6 -80.64 19.21 -31.25
C SER A 6 -79.29 19.24 -31.89
N ARG A 7 -78.30 19.93 -31.28
CA ARG A 7 -76.90 19.87 -31.65
C ARG A 7 -76.20 18.77 -30.89
N TRP A 8 -75.64 17.83 -31.61
CA TRP A 8 -74.73 16.81 -31.08
C TRP A 8 -73.30 17.35 -31.07
N THR A 9 -72.66 17.47 -29.88
CA THR A 9 -71.28 17.85 -29.72
C THR A 9 -70.46 16.55 -29.57
N PHE A 10 -69.58 16.25 -30.54
CA PHE A 10 -68.61 15.17 -30.43
C PHE A 10 -67.39 15.69 -29.68
N LEU A 11 -67.12 15.14 -28.48
CA LEU A 11 -65.85 15.33 -27.81
C LEU A 11 -64.84 14.30 -28.35
N PHE A 12 -63.80 14.80 -29.04
CA PHE A 12 -62.62 14.00 -29.34
C PHE A 12 -61.72 13.97 -28.09
N ALA A 13 -61.60 12.82 -27.43
CA ALA A 13 -60.62 12.58 -26.39
C ALA A 13 -59.27 12.20 -27.06
N CYS A 14 -58.34 13.14 -27.09
CA CYS A 14 -56.95 12.91 -27.52
C CYS A 14 -56.19 12.23 -26.39
N GLY A 15 -56.07 10.90 -26.39
CA GLY A 15 -55.28 10.13 -25.44
C GLY A 15 -53.79 10.23 -25.83
N THR A 16 -53.01 10.99 -25.09
CA THR A 16 -51.54 10.98 -25.17
C THR A 16 -51.01 9.75 -24.49
N LEU A 17 -50.56 8.75 -25.25
CA LEU A 17 -49.77 7.63 -24.78
C LEU A 17 -48.37 8.14 -24.43
N LEU A 18 -48.09 8.32 -23.16
CA LEU A 18 -46.73 8.50 -22.64
C LEU A 18 -46.02 7.14 -22.68
N ALA A 19 -45.19 6.91 -23.69
CA ALA A 19 -44.28 5.77 -23.72
C ALA A 19 -43.18 6.01 -22.70
N SER A 20 -43.20 5.29 -21.57
CA SER A 20 -42.11 5.24 -20.61
C SER A 20 -40.94 4.46 -21.22
N VAL A 21 -39.92 5.20 -21.66
CA VAL A 21 -38.65 4.63 -22.07
C VAL A 21 -37.94 4.19 -20.76
N PRO A 22 -37.61 2.90 -20.59
CA PRO A 22 -36.84 2.49 -19.42
C PRO A 22 -35.44 3.12 -19.54
N LEU A 23 -35.08 3.98 -18.59
CA LEU A 23 -33.66 4.35 -18.40
C LEU A 23 -32.92 3.07 -17.99
N LEU A 24 -32.23 2.44 -18.93
CA LEU A 24 -31.16 1.51 -18.60
C LEU A 24 -30.09 2.33 -17.88
N SER A 25 -30.03 2.22 -16.56
CA SER A 25 -28.87 2.62 -15.80
C SER A 25 -27.71 1.75 -16.27
N ALA A 26 -26.80 2.30 -17.07
CA ALA A 26 -25.53 1.66 -17.34
C ALA A 26 -24.85 1.46 -15.96
N GLU A 27 -24.73 0.23 -15.50
CA GLU A 27 -23.87 -0.08 -14.37
C GLU A 27 -22.49 0.46 -14.71
N ALA A 28 -22.03 1.44 -13.95
CA ALA A 28 -20.68 1.99 -14.11
C ALA A 28 -19.69 0.85 -13.87
N GLN A 29 -19.02 0.42 -14.93
CA GLN A 29 -18.03 -0.65 -14.85
C GLN A 29 -16.95 -0.19 -13.86
N GLU A 30 -16.67 -1.02 -12.85
CA GLU A 30 -15.62 -0.71 -11.87
C GLU A 30 -14.30 -0.41 -12.57
N PRO A 31 -13.54 0.62 -12.12
CA PRO A 31 -12.30 0.99 -12.76
C PRO A 31 -11.30 -0.17 -12.66
N LYS A 32 -10.70 -0.56 -13.79
CA LYS A 32 -9.68 -1.61 -13.82
C LYS A 32 -8.31 -1.04 -13.46
N VAL A 33 -7.47 -1.87 -12.84
CA VAL A 33 -6.04 -1.58 -12.70
C VAL A 33 -5.32 -2.00 -13.98
N THR A 34 -4.50 -1.10 -14.52
CA THR A 34 -3.70 -1.34 -15.74
C THR A 34 -2.27 -0.87 -15.54
N PHE A 35 -1.37 -1.39 -16.37
CA PHE A 35 0.04 -1.05 -16.33
C PHE A 35 0.47 -0.37 -17.63
N LYS A 36 1.45 0.56 -17.51
CA LYS A 36 2.09 1.20 -18.67
C LYS A 36 3.59 1.23 -18.45
N GLU A 37 4.35 0.63 -19.34
CA GLU A 37 5.80 0.78 -19.34
C GLU A 37 6.19 2.22 -19.59
N LYS A 38 7.16 2.69 -18.83
CA LYS A 38 7.77 4.00 -18.92
C LYS A 38 9.26 3.88 -18.64
N ASP A 39 10.04 4.86 -19.10
CA ASP A 39 11.48 4.91 -18.80
C ASP A 39 11.71 4.84 -17.27
N GLY A 40 12.55 3.89 -16.86
CA GLY A 40 12.89 3.64 -15.46
C GLY A 40 11.90 2.80 -14.65
N GLY A 41 10.83 2.26 -15.25
CA GLY A 41 9.92 1.37 -14.54
C GLY A 41 8.53 1.20 -15.12
N LEU A 42 7.52 1.07 -14.23
CA LEU A 42 6.16 0.68 -14.61
C LEU A 42 5.12 1.55 -13.91
N ALA A 43 4.32 2.29 -14.67
CA ALA A 43 3.19 3.06 -14.14
C ALA A 43 1.99 2.15 -13.88
N VAL A 44 1.35 2.35 -12.72
CA VAL A 44 0.12 1.67 -12.29
C VAL A 44 -1.02 2.67 -12.32
N MET A 45 -2.09 2.34 -13.04
CA MET A 45 -3.28 3.17 -13.20
C MET A 45 -4.50 2.49 -12.57
N VAL A 46 -5.44 3.26 -12.04
CA VAL A 46 -6.78 2.81 -11.65
C VAL A 46 -7.79 3.54 -12.53
N GLY A 47 -8.37 2.84 -13.50
CA GLY A 47 -9.12 3.49 -14.56
C GLY A 47 -8.24 4.45 -15.35
N THR A 48 -8.60 5.74 -15.36
CA THR A 48 -7.83 6.82 -16.00
C THR A 48 -6.90 7.57 -15.03
N GLU A 49 -7.00 7.29 -13.72
CA GLU A 49 -6.21 7.99 -12.71
C GLU A 49 -4.86 7.31 -12.47
N PRO A 50 -3.75 8.05 -12.35
CA PRO A 50 -2.49 7.49 -11.89
C PRO A 50 -2.66 7.00 -10.43
N PHE A 51 -2.07 5.83 -10.14
CA PHE A 51 -2.03 5.32 -8.79
C PHE A 51 -0.61 5.38 -8.21
N THR A 52 0.34 4.76 -8.91
CA THR A 52 1.74 4.80 -8.49
C THR A 52 2.67 4.46 -9.66
N PHE A 53 3.98 4.51 -9.40
CA PHE A 53 5.01 4.11 -10.34
C PHE A 53 6.05 3.23 -9.65
N LEU A 54 6.34 2.06 -10.22
CA LEU A 54 7.41 1.19 -9.76
C LEU A 54 8.74 1.68 -10.32
N HIS A 55 9.63 2.10 -9.43
CA HIS A 55 11.04 2.37 -9.70
C HIS A 55 11.85 1.10 -9.41
N ASN A 56 12.41 0.49 -10.43
CA ASN A 56 13.20 -0.75 -10.32
C ASN A 56 14.49 -0.73 -11.13
N GLY A 57 14.89 0.44 -11.61
CA GLY A 57 16.12 0.65 -12.37
C GLY A 57 17.39 0.53 -11.51
N PRO A 58 18.56 0.32 -12.16
CA PRO A 58 19.84 0.12 -11.48
C PRO A 58 20.38 1.36 -10.76
N GLU A 59 19.84 2.54 -11.05
CA GLU A 59 20.19 3.81 -10.39
C GLU A 59 19.70 3.86 -8.93
N TRP A 60 18.77 2.98 -8.54
CA TRP A 60 18.21 2.92 -7.20
C TRP A 60 18.86 1.83 -6.36
N ALA A 61 19.01 2.07 -5.06
CA ALA A 61 19.55 1.08 -4.12
C ALA A 61 18.57 -0.06 -3.82
N LYS A 62 17.27 0.17 -4.05
CA LYS A 62 16.20 -0.82 -3.91
C LYS A 62 14.98 -0.44 -4.76
N PRO A 63 14.14 -1.40 -5.17
CA PRO A 63 12.85 -1.10 -5.80
C PRO A 63 11.90 -0.42 -4.82
N PHE A 64 11.06 0.49 -5.33
CA PHE A 64 10.03 1.18 -4.54
C PHE A 64 8.89 1.70 -5.42
N LEU A 65 7.75 2.01 -4.81
CA LEU A 65 6.60 2.63 -5.47
C LEU A 65 6.49 4.10 -5.07
N ALA A 66 6.58 5.03 -6.04
CA ALA A 66 6.38 6.47 -5.81
C ALA A 66 6.14 7.23 -7.14
N PRO A 67 5.41 8.35 -7.13
CA PRO A 67 4.55 8.79 -6.04
C PRO A 67 3.36 7.82 -5.84
N VAL A 68 2.65 7.95 -4.71
CA VAL A 68 1.40 7.21 -4.48
C VAL A 68 0.26 8.22 -4.40
N HIS A 69 -0.80 7.97 -5.17
CA HIS A 69 -1.96 8.87 -5.26
C HIS A 69 -3.20 8.25 -4.62
N ALA A 70 -3.88 9.04 -3.80
CA ALA A 70 -5.21 8.73 -3.29
C ALA A 70 -6.28 8.92 -4.37
N PRO A 71 -7.53 8.48 -4.14
CA PRO A 71 -8.65 8.81 -5.02
C PRO A 71 -8.75 10.31 -5.29
N GLY A 72 -8.90 10.70 -6.56
CA GLY A 72 -8.90 12.10 -6.99
C GLY A 72 -7.51 12.70 -7.18
N GLY A 73 -6.43 11.89 -7.14
CA GLY A 73 -5.09 12.27 -7.59
C GLY A 73 -4.17 12.92 -6.54
N ALA A 74 -4.64 13.14 -5.29
CA ALA A 74 -3.81 13.71 -4.23
C ALA A 74 -2.60 12.80 -3.91
N THR A 75 -1.39 13.36 -3.83
CA THR A 75 -0.17 12.61 -3.54
C THR A 75 -0.01 12.42 -2.04
N VAL A 76 -0.10 11.18 -1.57
CA VAL A 76 -0.03 10.82 -0.15
C VAL A 76 1.36 10.40 0.33
N THR A 77 2.35 10.36 -0.55
CA THR A 77 3.75 10.10 -0.20
C THR A 77 4.59 11.37 -0.29
N ARG A 78 5.65 11.42 0.53
CA ARG A 78 6.68 12.45 0.39
C ARG A 78 7.27 12.43 -1.02
N MET A 79 7.53 13.61 -1.57
CA MET A 79 8.21 13.77 -2.85
C MET A 79 9.66 13.27 -2.75
N ILE A 80 10.13 12.56 -3.77
CA ILE A 80 11.54 12.15 -3.85
C ILE A 80 12.38 13.39 -4.09
N GLY A 81 13.42 13.58 -3.25
CA GLY A 81 14.29 14.75 -3.35
C GLY A 81 13.63 16.06 -2.90
N ASP A 82 12.62 15.99 -2.03
CA ASP A 82 11.98 17.16 -1.43
C ASP A 82 13.03 18.11 -0.83
N PRO A 83 13.15 19.35 -1.32
CA PRO A 83 14.15 20.30 -0.84
C PRO A 83 13.89 20.76 0.60
N GLU A 84 12.65 20.69 1.07
CA GLU A 84 12.22 21.11 2.41
C GLU A 84 12.26 19.99 3.45
N ASP A 85 12.33 18.73 3.00
CA ASP A 85 12.36 17.55 3.88
C ASP A 85 13.48 16.59 3.45
N LYS A 86 14.73 16.95 3.78
CA LYS A 86 15.94 16.21 3.39
C LYS A 86 16.31 15.07 4.35
N ASP A 87 15.54 14.88 5.42
CA ASP A 87 15.80 13.80 6.37
C ASP A 87 15.59 12.43 5.72
N HIS A 88 16.36 11.43 6.13
CA HIS A 88 16.17 10.04 5.71
C HIS A 88 15.93 9.88 4.19
N PRO A 89 16.90 10.21 3.32
CA PRO A 89 16.71 10.18 1.85
C PRO A 89 16.40 8.78 1.31
N HIS A 90 16.65 7.74 2.11
CA HIS A 90 16.32 6.34 1.83
C HIS A 90 14.83 5.99 2.04
N HIS A 91 14.02 6.87 2.64
CA HIS A 91 12.58 6.69 2.76
C HIS A 91 11.87 7.18 1.48
N LYS A 92 11.77 6.34 0.46
CA LYS A 92 11.21 6.68 -0.85
C LYS A 92 9.87 5.98 -1.06
N GLY A 93 8.76 6.72 -1.06
CA GLY A 93 7.43 6.19 -1.34
C GLY A 93 7.05 4.98 -0.47
N ILE A 94 6.80 3.83 -1.10
CA ILE A 94 6.57 2.52 -0.47
C ILE A 94 7.73 1.61 -0.83
N TRP A 95 8.36 0.97 0.14
CA TRP A 95 9.50 0.08 -0.09
C TRP A 95 9.48 -1.16 0.81
N PHE A 96 10.29 -2.14 0.41
CA PHE A 96 10.46 -3.40 1.13
C PHE A 96 11.96 -3.62 1.38
N SER A 97 12.41 -3.46 2.63
CA SER A 97 13.80 -3.72 3.06
C SER A 97 13.90 -3.74 4.58
N VAL A 98 14.89 -4.45 5.11
CA VAL A 98 15.20 -4.48 6.53
C VAL A 98 16.61 -3.98 6.78
N ASP A 99 16.89 -3.45 7.97
CA ASP A 99 18.17 -2.78 8.22
C ASP A 99 19.33 -3.75 8.13
N GLU A 100 19.43 -4.76 8.96
CA GLU A 100 20.59 -5.63 8.95
C GLU A 100 20.25 -7.08 8.54
N VAL A 101 20.88 -7.51 7.43
CA VAL A 101 20.94 -8.91 7.02
C VAL A 101 22.39 -9.29 6.86
N ASN A 102 22.90 -10.22 7.66
CA ASN A 102 24.33 -10.57 7.73
C ASN A 102 25.23 -9.34 7.92
N GLY A 103 24.81 -8.38 8.76
CA GLY A 103 25.54 -7.14 9.03
C GLY A 103 25.42 -6.07 7.92
N ILE A 104 24.66 -6.30 6.86
CA ILE A 104 24.49 -5.35 5.75
C ILE A 104 23.19 -4.55 5.94
N LYS A 105 23.29 -3.23 5.89
CA LYS A 105 22.17 -2.29 6.13
C LYS A 105 21.42 -1.97 4.84
N PHE A 106 20.40 -2.77 4.50
CA PHE A 106 19.62 -2.55 3.29
C PHE A 106 18.58 -1.44 3.45
N TRP A 107 18.02 -1.27 4.62
CA TRP A 107 17.11 -0.15 4.90
C TRP A 107 17.77 1.20 4.64
N ALA A 108 18.94 1.39 5.21
CA ALA A 108 19.73 2.63 5.10
C ALA A 108 20.43 2.79 3.73
N GLU A 109 20.22 1.85 2.79
CA GLU A 109 20.81 1.87 1.44
C GLU A 109 22.36 1.75 1.41
N ALA A 110 22.95 1.17 2.46
CA ALA A 110 24.36 0.77 2.42
C ALA A 110 24.56 -0.56 1.63
N GLY A 111 23.52 -1.41 1.59
CA GLY A 111 23.44 -2.56 0.70
C GLY A 111 22.50 -2.28 -0.48
N LYS A 112 22.59 -3.10 -1.54
CA LYS A 112 21.76 -3.00 -2.73
C LYS A 112 20.76 -4.15 -2.83
N ILE A 113 19.52 -3.83 -3.20
CA ILE A 113 18.48 -4.79 -3.61
C ILE A 113 18.21 -4.56 -5.10
N VAL A 114 18.73 -5.43 -5.93
CA VAL A 114 18.66 -5.29 -7.39
C VAL A 114 17.49 -6.08 -7.94
N ASN A 115 16.63 -5.42 -8.71
CA ASN A 115 15.57 -6.12 -9.46
C ASN A 115 16.20 -6.85 -10.64
N VAL A 116 16.01 -8.17 -10.71
CA VAL A 116 16.54 -9.03 -11.80
C VAL A 116 15.44 -9.52 -12.73
N LYS A 117 14.17 -9.42 -12.31
CA LYS A 117 13.01 -9.73 -13.16
C LYS A 117 11.79 -8.94 -12.66
N VAL A 118 11.07 -8.34 -13.60
CA VAL A 118 9.75 -7.78 -13.41
C VAL A 118 8.79 -8.38 -14.44
N GLU A 119 7.56 -8.66 -14.00
CA GLU A 119 6.48 -9.17 -14.86
C GLU A 119 5.18 -8.54 -14.44
N ALA A 120 4.50 -7.83 -15.35
CA ALA A 120 3.19 -7.25 -15.12
C ALA A 120 2.11 -8.18 -15.67
N ILE A 121 1.09 -8.47 -14.89
CA ILE A 121 -0.02 -9.35 -15.20
C ILE A 121 -1.31 -8.58 -15.00
N GLU A 122 -2.05 -8.35 -16.07
CA GLU A 122 -3.37 -7.75 -15.99
C GLU A 122 -4.37 -8.76 -15.41
N GLY A 123 -5.38 -8.26 -14.70
CA GLY A 123 -6.39 -9.09 -14.07
C GLY A 123 -7.13 -8.36 -12.95
N ASP A 124 -7.86 -9.10 -12.14
CA ASP A 124 -8.52 -8.64 -10.93
C ASP A 124 -8.23 -9.63 -9.79
N PRO A 125 -7.26 -9.30 -8.91
CA PRO A 125 -6.38 -8.12 -8.96
C PRO A 125 -5.34 -8.14 -10.08
N ALA A 126 -4.90 -6.95 -10.53
CA ALA A 126 -3.73 -6.82 -11.38
C ALA A 126 -2.44 -7.00 -10.55
N GLN A 127 -1.39 -7.61 -11.12
CA GLN A 127 -0.22 -8.02 -10.35
C GLN A 127 1.10 -7.60 -11.01
N ILE A 128 2.07 -7.24 -10.17
CA ILE A 128 3.47 -7.15 -10.56
C ILE A 128 4.23 -8.25 -9.80
N LYS A 129 4.95 -9.10 -10.53
CA LYS A 129 5.87 -10.08 -9.93
C LYS A 129 7.29 -9.60 -10.05
N LEU A 130 7.98 -9.54 -8.94
CA LEU A 130 9.37 -9.14 -8.83
C LEU A 130 10.24 -10.32 -8.40
N LYS A 131 11.44 -10.39 -8.97
CA LYS A 131 12.54 -11.16 -8.40
C LYS A 131 13.67 -10.19 -8.10
N ASN A 132 14.07 -10.10 -6.85
CA ASN A 132 15.11 -9.20 -6.39
C ASN A 132 16.26 -10.00 -5.76
N HIS A 133 17.48 -9.52 -5.94
CA HIS A 133 18.66 -10.03 -5.26
C HIS A 133 19.15 -8.99 -4.25
N TRP A 134 19.20 -9.36 -2.99
CA TRP A 134 19.81 -8.57 -1.92
C TRP A 134 21.30 -8.90 -1.91
N LEU A 135 22.14 -7.98 -2.35
CA LEU A 135 23.53 -8.26 -2.64
C LEU A 135 24.41 -8.15 -1.39
N GLY A 136 25.29 -9.13 -1.23
CA GLY A 136 26.38 -9.08 -0.26
C GLY A 136 27.48 -8.10 -0.67
N THR A 137 28.50 -7.96 0.18
CA THR A 137 29.69 -7.15 -0.11
C THR A 137 30.54 -7.74 -1.25
N ASP A 138 30.32 -9.01 -1.56
CA ASP A 138 30.93 -9.74 -2.69
C ASP A 138 30.09 -9.65 -3.97
N GLU A 139 29.06 -8.80 -3.99
CA GLU A 139 28.10 -8.62 -5.08
C GLU A 139 27.28 -9.88 -5.43
N LEU A 140 27.39 -10.94 -4.64
CA LEU A 140 26.56 -12.14 -4.77
C LEU A 140 25.31 -12.06 -3.89
N PRO A 141 24.21 -12.71 -4.26
CA PRO A 141 22.99 -12.70 -3.46
C PRO A 141 23.21 -13.28 -2.06
N VAL A 142 22.80 -12.55 -1.04
CA VAL A 142 22.58 -13.03 0.33
C VAL A 142 21.16 -13.57 0.46
N VAL A 143 20.19 -12.81 -0.06
CA VAL A 143 18.78 -13.18 -0.12
C VAL A 143 18.29 -13.10 -1.56
N ILE A 144 17.50 -14.08 -1.97
CA ILE A 144 16.67 -14.00 -3.17
C ILE A 144 15.24 -13.73 -2.71
N GLU A 145 14.71 -12.57 -3.08
CA GLU A 145 13.33 -12.18 -2.83
C GLU A 145 12.49 -12.44 -4.07
N THR A 146 11.34 -13.08 -3.89
CA THR A 146 10.27 -13.14 -4.89
C THR A 146 9.03 -12.51 -4.29
N THR A 147 8.53 -11.45 -4.91
CA THR A 147 7.40 -10.67 -4.40
C THR A 147 6.31 -10.56 -5.46
N THR A 148 5.09 -10.89 -5.08
CA THR A 148 3.89 -10.54 -5.86
C THR A 148 3.25 -9.33 -5.22
N ILE A 149 3.13 -8.24 -5.98
CA ILE A 149 2.41 -7.04 -5.58
C ILE A 149 1.07 -7.06 -6.31
N SER A 150 -0.03 -7.19 -5.56
CA SER A 150 -1.39 -7.18 -6.13
C SER A 150 -2.03 -5.81 -5.90
N PHE A 151 -2.61 -5.25 -6.96
CA PHE A 151 -3.25 -3.94 -6.97
C PHE A 151 -4.74 -4.10 -7.21
N PHE A 152 -5.55 -3.47 -6.35
CA PHE A 152 -7.01 -3.49 -6.45
C PHE A 152 -7.55 -2.12 -6.84
N PRO A 153 -8.70 -2.06 -7.52
CA PRO A 153 -9.38 -0.80 -7.85
C PRO A 153 -9.68 0.06 -6.62
N SER A 154 -9.89 -0.57 -5.46
CA SER A 154 -10.07 0.08 -4.16
C SER A 154 -8.83 0.81 -3.65
N ARG A 155 -7.68 0.72 -4.35
CA ARG A 155 -6.35 1.20 -3.93
C ARG A 155 -5.77 0.42 -2.73
N LEU A 156 -6.24 -0.78 -2.50
CA LEU A 156 -5.53 -1.78 -1.68
C LEU A 156 -4.36 -2.33 -2.51
N ILE A 157 -3.17 -2.36 -1.90
CA ILE A 157 -1.95 -2.97 -2.42
C ILE A 157 -1.60 -4.12 -1.48
N ILE A 158 -1.32 -5.30 -2.01
CA ILE A 158 -0.90 -6.45 -1.21
C ILE A 158 0.50 -6.86 -1.65
N TYR A 159 1.42 -6.91 -0.70
CA TYR A 159 2.74 -7.50 -0.87
C TYR A 159 2.74 -8.92 -0.29
N ASP A 160 3.05 -9.90 -1.14
CA ASP A 160 3.24 -11.29 -0.78
C ASP A 160 4.66 -11.68 -1.18
N ALA A 161 5.56 -11.68 -0.22
CA ALA A 161 6.98 -11.81 -0.43
C ALA A 161 7.55 -13.08 0.19
N THR A 162 8.42 -13.76 -0.54
CA THR A 162 9.20 -14.89 -0.08
C THR A 162 10.69 -14.57 -0.15
N PHE A 163 11.37 -14.69 0.98
CA PHE A 163 12.80 -14.48 1.13
C PHE A 163 13.50 -15.83 1.25
N THR A 164 14.37 -16.15 0.32
CA THR A 164 15.12 -17.41 0.28
C THR A 164 16.59 -17.14 0.57
N ALA A 165 17.17 -17.85 1.54
CA ALA A 165 18.58 -17.75 1.86
C ALA A 165 19.45 -18.26 0.70
N ALA A 166 20.34 -17.41 0.18
CA ALA A 166 21.27 -17.72 -0.91
C ALA A 166 22.72 -17.98 -0.41
N LYS A 167 22.98 -17.77 0.88
CA LYS A 167 24.24 -18.11 1.57
C LYS A 167 24.00 -19.29 2.52
N PRO A 168 25.06 -19.98 3.00
CA PRO A 168 24.92 -21.09 3.97
C PRO A 168 24.08 -20.75 5.20
N MET A 169 24.20 -19.53 5.70
CA MET A 169 23.39 -18.96 6.77
C MET A 169 23.06 -17.50 6.45
N VAL A 170 21.77 -17.15 6.56
CA VAL A 170 21.29 -15.78 6.48
C VAL A 170 20.63 -15.43 7.80
N GLU A 171 21.11 -14.36 8.42
CA GLU A 171 20.58 -13.85 9.67
C GLU A 171 19.95 -12.47 9.42
N PHE A 172 18.64 -12.39 9.72
CA PHE A 172 17.91 -11.14 9.83
C PHE A 172 18.02 -10.70 11.29
N GLU A 173 18.73 -9.61 11.52
CA GLU A 173 19.01 -9.09 12.85
C GLU A 173 17.76 -8.54 13.54
N ASP A 174 17.81 -8.48 14.89
CA ASP A 174 16.75 -7.86 15.67
C ASP A 174 16.90 -6.34 15.64
N THR A 175 16.19 -5.70 14.72
CA THR A 175 16.22 -4.24 14.49
C THR A 175 14.82 -3.69 14.28
N LYS A 176 14.60 -2.45 14.69
CA LYS A 176 13.33 -1.73 14.47
C LYS A 176 13.20 -1.15 13.04
N GLU A 177 14.31 -1.05 12.30
CA GLU A 177 14.34 -0.46 10.95
C GLU A 177 14.00 -1.53 9.91
N GLY A 178 12.78 -1.54 9.49
CA GLY A 178 12.26 -2.52 8.54
C GLY A 178 10.74 -2.57 8.58
N LEU A 179 10.13 -3.42 7.88
CA LEU A 179 10.49 -4.18 6.66
C LEU A 179 9.74 -3.60 5.49
N PHE A 180 8.42 -3.44 5.68
CA PHE A 180 7.48 -2.84 4.75
C PHE A 180 7.13 -1.44 5.21
N GLY A 181 7.46 -0.42 4.42
CA GLY A 181 7.33 0.97 4.86
C GLY A 181 6.78 1.90 3.80
N ILE A 182 6.19 3.00 4.28
CA ILE A 182 5.80 4.16 3.50
C ILE A 182 6.31 5.43 4.18
N ARG A 183 6.71 6.42 3.40
CA ARG A 183 6.91 7.78 3.88
C ARG A 183 5.73 8.63 3.44
N VAL A 184 4.84 8.97 4.38
CA VAL A 184 3.66 9.79 4.07
C VAL A 184 4.05 11.23 3.70
N ALA A 185 3.15 11.92 2.99
CA ALA A 185 3.35 13.30 2.57
C ALA A 185 3.67 14.21 3.76
N THR A 186 4.48 15.24 3.53
CA THR A 186 4.95 16.18 4.55
C THR A 186 3.79 16.86 5.30
N THR A 187 2.68 17.12 4.61
CA THR A 187 1.45 17.70 5.18
C THR A 187 0.62 16.72 6.00
N MET A 188 0.82 15.40 5.82
CA MET A 188 0.10 14.36 6.57
C MET A 188 0.73 14.04 7.92
N ARG A 189 1.94 14.52 8.20
CA ARG A 189 2.70 14.17 9.42
C ARG A 189 1.94 14.53 10.70
N GLU A 190 2.04 13.68 11.73
CA GLU A 190 1.39 13.90 13.03
C GLU A 190 1.84 15.24 13.64
N LYS A 191 3.11 15.60 13.53
CA LYS A 191 3.65 16.87 14.03
C LYS A 191 3.05 18.14 13.38
N VAL A 192 2.26 18.00 12.32
CA VAL A 192 1.56 19.11 11.64
C VAL A 192 0.04 18.88 11.59
N GLY A 193 -0.49 18.00 12.45
CA GLY A 193 -1.92 17.77 12.61
C GLY A 193 -2.45 16.47 12.02
N GLY A 194 -1.59 15.61 11.49
CA GLY A 194 -1.98 14.25 11.12
C GLY A 194 -2.35 13.40 12.33
N ILE A 195 -3.01 12.29 12.11
CA ILE A 195 -3.50 11.38 13.15
C ILE A 195 -3.04 9.95 12.81
N VAL A 196 -2.50 9.27 13.84
CA VAL A 196 -2.22 7.83 13.77
C VAL A 196 -3.24 7.11 14.65
N SER A 197 -3.81 6.01 14.18
CA SER A 197 -4.71 5.17 14.97
C SER A 197 -4.52 3.68 14.61
N ASN A 198 -4.88 2.79 15.52
CA ASN A 198 -4.80 1.36 15.29
C ASN A 198 -6.15 0.64 15.48
N ALA A 199 -6.19 -0.65 15.15
CA ALA A 199 -7.39 -1.48 15.24
C ALA A 199 -7.95 -1.60 16.67
N GLU A 200 -7.13 -1.38 17.68
CA GLU A 200 -7.47 -1.46 19.09
C GLU A 200 -7.96 -0.10 19.66
N GLY A 201 -8.07 0.94 18.80
CA GLY A 201 -8.54 2.27 19.18
C GLY A 201 -7.50 3.18 19.83
N LYS A 202 -6.22 2.77 19.86
CA LYS A 202 -5.12 3.61 20.31
C LYS A 202 -4.87 4.73 19.31
N LYS A 203 -4.44 5.90 19.80
CA LYS A 203 -4.20 7.09 18.98
C LYS A 203 -2.83 7.70 19.26
N GLY A 204 -2.23 8.22 18.20
CA GLY A 204 -0.93 8.85 18.22
C GLY A 204 0.24 7.89 18.07
N THR A 205 1.35 8.41 17.53
CA THR A 205 2.57 7.64 17.30
C THR A 205 3.11 7.03 18.58
N LYS A 206 2.98 7.70 19.73
CA LYS A 206 3.41 7.18 21.04
C LYS A 206 2.74 5.86 21.43
N GLU A 207 1.42 5.77 21.21
CA GLU A 207 0.62 4.62 21.62
C GLU A 207 0.69 3.47 20.60
N CYS A 208 0.93 3.79 19.33
CA CYS A 208 0.99 2.80 18.25
C CYS A 208 2.40 2.27 18.00
N TRP A 209 3.44 3.03 18.34
CA TRP A 209 4.83 2.62 18.11
C TRP A 209 5.20 1.35 18.88
N GLY A 210 5.86 0.42 18.21
CA GLY A 210 6.34 -0.84 18.80
C GLY A 210 5.23 -1.82 19.18
N GLN A 211 3.95 -1.50 18.92
CA GLN A 211 2.84 -2.38 19.26
C GLN A 211 2.44 -3.23 18.04
N PRO A 212 2.10 -4.51 18.24
CA PRO A 212 1.41 -5.28 17.23
C PRO A 212 -0.05 -4.82 17.11
N SER A 213 -0.60 -4.87 15.90
CA SER A 213 -2.00 -4.59 15.60
C SER A 213 -2.38 -5.24 14.28
N LYS A 214 -3.67 -5.48 14.04
CA LYS A 214 -4.18 -5.94 12.73
C LYS A 214 -3.88 -4.93 11.64
N TRP A 215 -4.04 -3.67 11.95
CA TRP A 215 -3.70 -2.54 11.10
C TRP A 215 -3.39 -1.30 11.95
N VAL A 216 -2.57 -0.44 11.39
CA VAL A 216 -2.39 0.94 11.84
C VAL A 216 -2.67 1.83 10.65
N ASP A 217 -3.33 2.95 10.89
CA ASP A 217 -3.69 3.95 9.89
C ASP A 217 -3.03 5.29 10.21
N TYR A 218 -2.47 5.94 9.18
CA TYR A 218 -1.86 7.25 9.27
C TYR A 218 -2.61 8.21 8.35
N THR A 219 -3.36 9.15 8.90
CA THR A 219 -4.16 10.12 8.16
C THR A 219 -3.66 11.54 8.31
N GLY A 220 -3.95 12.37 7.32
CA GLY A 220 -3.62 13.79 7.36
C GLY A 220 -4.10 14.54 6.13
N LEU A 221 -3.91 15.86 6.15
CA LEU A 221 -4.40 16.74 5.09
C LEU A 221 -3.42 16.76 3.90
N VAL A 222 -3.98 16.61 2.70
CA VAL A 222 -3.32 16.93 1.43
C VAL A 222 -4.29 17.80 0.64
N ASP A 223 -3.86 18.99 0.23
CA ASP A 223 -4.70 19.96 -0.51
C ASP A 223 -6.05 20.24 0.18
N GLY A 224 -6.02 20.35 1.53
CA GLY A 224 -7.19 20.65 2.34
C GLY A 224 -8.19 19.50 2.53
N LYS A 225 -7.91 18.30 2.02
CA LYS A 225 -8.73 17.10 2.20
C LYS A 225 -7.98 16.04 3.02
N ASN A 226 -8.74 15.27 3.81
CA ASN A 226 -8.16 14.21 4.62
C ASN A 226 -7.98 12.92 3.80
N TYR A 227 -6.78 12.34 3.87
CA TYR A 227 -6.44 11.06 3.25
C TYR A 227 -5.66 10.20 4.24
N GLY A 228 -5.69 8.89 4.02
CA GLY A 228 -5.01 7.93 4.88
C GLY A 228 -4.24 6.87 4.11
N ALA A 229 -3.28 6.29 4.84
CA ALA A 229 -2.52 5.12 4.46
C ALA A 229 -2.54 4.12 5.63
N ALA A 230 -3.21 2.97 5.44
CA ALA A 230 -3.29 1.93 6.45
C ALA A 230 -2.38 0.76 6.09
N ILE A 231 -1.41 0.44 6.94
CA ILE A 231 -0.60 -0.79 6.82
C ILE A 231 -1.29 -1.90 7.63
N MET A 232 -1.33 -3.10 7.04
CA MET A 232 -2.03 -4.27 7.56
C MET A 232 -1.07 -5.44 7.73
N ASP A 233 -1.09 -6.10 8.90
CA ASP A 233 -0.34 -7.33 9.18
C ASP A 233 -1.18 -8.56 8.87
N HIS A 234 -0.56 -9.60 8.30
CA HIS A 234 -1.25 -10.85 8.03
C HIS A 234 -1.06 -11.84 9.20
N PRO A 235 -2.15 -12.41 9.76
CA PRO A 235 -2.07 -13.27 10.94
C PRO A 235 -1.30 -14.59 10.73
N ALA A 236 -1.07 -14.99 9.48
CA ALA A 236 -0.25 -16.15 9.15
C ALA A 236 1.23 -15.81 8.86
N ASN A 237 1.67 -14.57 9.09
CA ASN A 237 3.09 -14.27 9.19
C ASN A 237 3.68 -15.06 10.39
N PHE A 238 4.95 -15.43 10.33
CA PHE A 238 5.53 -16.35 11.32
C PHE A 238 5.50 -15.84 12.77
N ARG A 239 5.32 -14.54 12.96
CA ARG A 239 4.99 -13.87 14.22
C ARG A 239 4.26 -12.55 13.95
N PRO A 240 3.51 -12.00 14.93
CA PRO A 240 2.94 -10.66 14.81
C PRO A 240 4.03 -9.62 14.60
N SER A 241 3.84 -8.75 13.61
CA SER A 241 4.78 -7.68 13.33
C SER A 241 4.52 -6.47 14.23
N ARG A 242 5.57 -5.67 14.46
CA ARG A 242 5.49 -4.43 15.24
C ARG A 242 5.58 -3.22 14.32
N TYR A 243 4.85 -2.16 14.67
CA TYR A 243 4.79 -0.94 13.87
C TYR A 243 5.86 0.07 14.27
N HIS A 244 6.62 0.57 13.29
CA HIS A 244 7.51 1.69 13.43
C HIS A 244 6.88 2.94 12.81
N VAL A 245 6.05 3.61 13.59
CA VAL A 245 5.33 4.82 13.18
C VAL A 245 5.88 6.03 13.92
N ARG A 246 6.17 7.13 13.19
CA ARG A 246 6.83 8.33 13.71
C ARG A 246 6.05 9.58 13.32
N ASP A 247 6.11 10.58 14.19
CA ASP A 247 5.44 11.87 14.00
C ASP A 247 5.92 12.66 12.79
N TYR A 248 7.11 12.35 12.29
CA TYR A 248 7.70 12.96 11.08
C TYR A 248 7.31 12.24 9.77
N GLY A 249 6.38 11.27 9.81
CA GLY A 249 5.81 10.62 8.63
C GLY A 249 6.47 9.33 8.17
N LEU A 250 7.45 8.76 8.91
CA LEU A 250 7.83 7.37 8.72
C LEU A 250 6.71 6.48 9.25
N PHE A 251 6.36 5.47 8.45
CA PHE A 251 5.36 4.49 8.82
C PHE A 251 5.73 3.13 8.23
N SER A 252 6.12 2.19 9.08
CA SER A 252 6.52 0.86 8.64
C SER A 252 6.11 -0.22 9.63
N ILE A 253 6.26 -1.48 9.19
CA ILE A 253 5.95 -2.67 9.98
C ILE A 253 7.03 -3.73 9.77
N SER A 254 7.43 -4.42 10.83
CA SER A 254 8.48 -5.44 10.78
C SER A 254 8.25 -6.56 11.79
N PRO A 255 8.51 -7.83 11.42
CA PRO A 255 8.54 -8.94 12.34
C PRO A 255 9.93 -9.17 12.96
N PHE A 256 10.95 -8.37 12.61
CA PHE A 256 12.36 -8.59 12.95
C PHE A 256 12.87 -7.71 14.10
N GLY A 257 12.06 -7.16 14.95
CA GLY A 257 12.50 -6.20 15.96
C GLY A 257 11.97 -6.49 17.36
N GLU A 258 11.88 -7.73 17.77
CA GLU A 258 11.22 -8.09 19.02
C GLU A 258 11.88 -7.44 20.24
N GLY A 259 13.20 -7.52 20.36
CA GLY A 259 13.96 -6.85 21.41
C GLY A 259 14.10 -5.35 21.19
N ALA A 260 14.39 -4.95 19.94
CA ALA A 260 14.60 -3.54 19.58
C ALA A 260 13.38 -2.65 19.86
N TYR A 261 12.17 -3.13 19.58
CA TYR A 261 10.92 -2.40 19.87
C TYR A 261 10.58 -2.36 21.36
N GLN A 262 11.05 -3.31 22.14
CA GLN A 262 10.84 -3.33 23.59
C GLN A 262 11.98 -2.66 24.36
N ASN A 263 13.02 -2.19 23.66
CA ASN A 263 14.26 -1.68 24.23
C ASN A 263 14.88 -2.66 25.23
N ASP A 264 14.84 -3.94 24.88
CA ASP A 264 15.25 -5.06 25.73
C ASP A 264 16.05 -6.07 24.89
N LYS A 265 17.36 -6.06 25.04
CA LYS A 265 18.27 -6.93 24.28
C LYS A 265 18.10 -8.42 24.62
N GLU A 266 17.61 -8.74 25.81
CA GLU A 266 17.37 -10.13 26.21
C GLU A 266 16.18 -10.74 25.47
N LYS A 267 15.29 -9.89 24.93
CA LYS A 267 14.16 -10.29 24.09
C LYS A 267 14.49 -10.31 22.60
N ALA A 268 15.72 -10.01 22.23
CA ALA A 268 16.12 -10.03 20.81
C ALA A 268 15.93 -11.44 20.22
N GLN A 269 15.30 -11.50 19.05
CA GLN A 269 14.98 -12.74 18.36
C GLN A 269 15.33 -12.63 16.88
N PRO A 270 16.63 -12.59 16.52
CA PRO A 270 17.06 -12.61 15.14
C PRO A 270 16.55 -13.88 14.44
N VAL A 271 16.29 -13.79 13.15
CA VAL A 271 15.77 -14.90 12.34
C VAL A 271 16.86 -15.45 11.47
N LYS A 272 17.16 -16.74 11.62
CA LYS A 272 18.19 -17.45 10.87
C LYS A 272 17.57 -18.38 9.84
N LEU A 273 18.05 -18.30 8.61
CA LEU A 273 17.68 -19.17 7.51
C LEU A 273 18.92 -19.88 6.98
N GLU A 274 18.88 -21.21 6.98
CA GLU A 274 19.87 -22.04 6.30
C GLU A 274 19.73 -21.94 4.78
N ALA A 275 20.77 -22.27 4.04
CA ALA A 275 20.78 -22.23 2.59
C ALA A 275 19.54 -22.90 1.96
N GLY A 276 18.87 -22.19 1.07
CA GLY A 276 17.67 -22.65 0.38
C GLY A 276 16.38 -22.65 1.22
N LYS A 277 16.44 -22.36 2.52
CA LYS A 277 15.24 -22.17 3.34
C LYS A 277 14.62 -20.81 3.04
N SER A 278 13.30 -20.73 3.20
CA SER A 278 12.53 -19.55 2.86
C SER A 278 11.62 -19.10 4.00
N LEU A 279 11.37 -17.80 4.02
CA LEU A 279 10.41 -17.13 4.88
C LEU A 279 9.42 -16.37 4.00
N ARG A 280 8.12 -16.56 4.23
CA ARG A 280 7.06 -15.83 3.53
C ARG A 280 6.41 -14.81 4.45
N LEU A 281 6.24 -13.59 3.95
CA LEU A 281 5.58 -12.48 4.65
C LEU A 281 4.56 -11.81 3.75
N ARG A 282 3.42 -11.42 4.35
CA ARG A 282 2.32 -10.78 3.65
C ARG A 282 1.88 -9.53 4.39
N TYR A 283 1.79 -8.42 3.65
CA TYR A 283 1.34 -7.13 4.16
C TYR A 283 0.37 -6.46 3.20
N GLY A 284 -0.62 -5.76 3.75
CA GLY A 284 -1.50 -4.88 2.99
C GLY A 284 -1.13 -3.42 3.20
N LEU A 285 -1.31 -2.60 2.18
CA LEU A 285 -1.33 -1.13 2.28
C LEU A 285 -2.57 -0.63 1.58
N TYR A 286 -3.40 0.11 2.29
CA TYR A 286 -4.64 0.67 1.76
C TYR A 286 -4.59 2.20 1.78
N ILE A 287 -4.80 2.80 0.61
CA ILE A 287 -4.83 4.25 0.43
C ILE A 287 -6.29 4.69 0.29
N HIS A 288 -6.73 5.65 1.12
CA HIS A 288 -8.12 6.03 1.20
C HIS A 288 -8.33 7.53 1.44
N ALA A 289 -9.54 8.00 1.18
CA ALA A 289 -10.01 9.30 1.61
C ALA A 289 -10.61 9.22 3.02
N GLY A 290 -10.62 10.33 3.73
CA GLY A 290 -11.15 10.41 5.09
C GLY A 290 -10.21 9.82 6.16
N ASP A 291 -10.75 9.58 7.35
CA ASP A 291 -10.08 8.88 8.44
C ASP A 291 -10.28 7.34 8.33
N ALA A 292 -9.81 6.58 9.34
CA ALA A 292 -9.91 5.13 9.35
C ALA A 292 -11.37 4.62 9.28
N THR A 293 -12.32 5.39 9.81
CA THR A 293 -13.75 5.06 9.80
C THR A 293 -14.37 5.35 8.44
N ASP A 294 -14.17 6.57 7.92
CA ASP A 294 -14.67 7.01 6.63
C ASP A 294 -14.06 6.15 5.49
N GLY A 295 -12.76 5.88 5.58
CA GLY A 295 -12.02 5.01 4.67
C GLY A 295 -12.35 3.51 4.80
N LYS A 296 -13.15 3.12 5.80
CA LYS A 296 -13.54 1.72 6.05
C LYS A 296 -12.33 0.77 6.13
N VAL A 297 -11.29 1.17 6.87
CA VAL A 297 -10.02 0.43 6.97
C VAL A 297 -10.25 -1.02 7.43
N SER A 298 -11.19 -1.25 8.37
CA SER A 298 -11.52 -2.62 8.80
C SER A 298 -12.09 -3.48 7.68
N THR A 299 -12.90 -2.92 6.77
CA THR A 299 -13.42 -3.63 5.59
C THR A 299 -12.30 -3.94 4.59
N ALA A 300 -11.37 -3.00 4.39
CA ALA A 300 -10.20 -3.23 3.55
C ALA A 300 -9.28 -4.32 4.15
N TYR A 301 -9.17 -4.41 5.48
CA TYR A 301 -8.48 -5.50 6.15
C TYR A 301 -9.13 -6.87 5.86
N GLU A 302 -10.46 -6.98 5.91
CA GLU A 302 -11.17 -8.20 5.54
C GLU A 302 -10.96 -8.57 4.06
N GLN A 303 -10.92 -7.57 3.16
CA GLN A 303 -10.57 -7.78 1.74
C GLN A 303 -9.15 -8.33 1.60
N PHE A 304 -8.17 -7.76 2.34
CA PHE A 304 -6.79 -8.24 2.39
C PHE A 304 -6.72 -9.72 2.80
N LEU A 305 -7.39 -10.09 3.90
CA LEU A 305 -7.40 -11.47 4.38
C LEU A 305 -8.06 -12.43 3.38
N LYS A 306 -9.14 -11.99 2.71
CA LYS A 306 -9.83 -12.81 1.69
C LYS A 306 -8.94 -13.05 0.47
N ALA A 307 -8.20 -12.04 0.04
CA ALA A 307 -7.33 -12.10 -1.14
C ALA A 307 -6.02 -12.90 -0.90
N THR A 308 -5.70 -13.20 0.37
CA THR A 308 -4.44 -13.86 0.77
C THR A 308 -4.64 -15.23 1.43
N LYS A 309 -5.82 -15.82 1.27
CA LYS A 309 -6.16 -17.19 1.75
C LYS A 309 -5.29 -18.27 1.15
#